data_f9e50b18c508bc7d7eff0617a6b4c2eb
#
_entry.id   f9e50b18c508bc7d7eff0617a6b4c2eb
#
_cell.length_a   1.000
_cell.length_b   1.000
_cell.length_c   1.000
_cell.angle_alpha   90.00
_cell.angle_beta   90.00
_cell.angle_gamma   90.00
#
_symmetry.space_group_name_H-M   'P 1'
#
loop_
_entity.id
_entity.type
_entity.pdbx_description
1 polymer ?
#
loop_
_entity_poly.entity_id
_entity_poly.type
_entity_poly.pdbx_seq_one_letter_code
_entity_poly.pdbx_strand_id
1 'polypeptide(L)'
;MNKFLRHHYDLELIDPALKTQMWMTDRSLIHRFRIKAFLISALATLICGIMIWPLLPRYYQAQTTLVFRSPEQGDKISFLKQDLDEKAIQSELDILSSPVLTNEVVKRLSLQNDLEFTASSPLSPFALMSSAWSAAPRIDAGRNALARLIVQHDRRSYTVRFGYLSKDPQKSTDMTALLSTLYLDELTARKNRQFARDADIARSRLLSATFRQSQLNAAIDELTKLSQSPEDHAALSDLITEKTKVIQQANLARAQVEEALGRAGAIEADAEVITPALMPLSPLFPDPLIFAAALLSASLIFGLIAGLIDFSPLTRIFKA
;
A
#
# COMPACT_ATOMS: atom_id res chain seq x y z
N MET A 1 16.91 26.77 57.26
CA MET A 1 15.94 26.00 56.48
C MET A 1 14.79 26.94 56.17
N ASN A 2 14.41 27.12 54.89
CA ASN A 2 13.42 28.05 54.33
C ASN A 2 13.85 29.48 54.03
N LYS A 3 14.59 29.62 52.92
CA LYS A 3 14.72 30.90 52.21
C LYS A 3 14.58 30.66 50.70
N PHE A 4 13.58 29.89 50.30
CA PHE A 4 13.16 29.75 48.89
C PHE A 4 11.66 29.76 48.86
N LEU A 5 11.07 30.86 48.43
CA LEU A 5 9.70 31.06 47.95
C LEU A 5 9.22 32.49 48.34
N ARG A 6 9.72 33.49 47.61
CA ARG A 6 9.00 34.77 47.40
C ARG A 6 9.64 35.47 46.18
N HIS A 7 9.42 34.93 45.01
CA HIS A 7 9.34 35.75 43.83
C HIS A 7 7.86 35.82 43.43
N HIS A 8 7.12 36.59 44.21
CA HIS A 8 5.95 37.27 43.70
C HIS A 8 6.49 38.23 42.61
N TYR A 9 6.18 37.98 41.38
CA TYR A 9 6.32 38.94 40.31
C TYR A 9 5.39 40.11 40.64
N ASP A 10 5.95 41.19 41.08
CA ASP A 10 5.30 42.50 41.17
C ASP A 10 5.00 42.96 39.74
N LEU A 11 3.87 42.50 39.19
CA LEU A 11 3.28 43.00 37.95
C LEU A 11 2.69 44.41 38.06
N GLU A 12 2.82 45.03 39.24
CA GLU A 12 2.32 46.39 39.51
C GLU A 12 3.33 47.51 39.25
N LEU A 13 4.57 47.24 38.91
CA LEU A 13 5.60 48.26 38.63
C LEU A 13 5.89 48.45 37.15
N ILE A 14 4.99 48.10 36.25
CA ILE A 14 5.07 48.58 34.88
C ILE A 14 4.49 50.00 34.89
N ASP A 15 5.39 50.97 34.81
CA ASP A 15 5.12 52.41 34.69
C ASP A 15 3.87 52.62 33.76
N PRO A 16 2.83 53.29 34.23
CA PRO A 16 1.62 53.54 33.41
C PRO A 16 1.97 54.30 32.10
N ALA A 17 3.11 55.01 32.05
CA ALA A 17 3.64 55.61 30.85
C ALA A 17 4.12 54.57 29.83
N LEU A 18 4.70 53.45 30.24
CA LEU A 18 5.11 52.34 29.38
C LEU A 18 3.92 51.56 28.83
N LYS A 19 2.86 51.37 29.67
CA LYS A 19 1.60 50.79 29.21
C LYS A 19 0.93 51.66 28.13
N THR A 20 0.86 52.96 28.38
CA THR A 20 0.29 53.90 27.39
C THR A 20 1.14 53.96 26.10
N GLN A 21 2.45 53.88 26.18
CA GLN A 21 3.32 53.77 24.99
C GLN A 21 3.13 52.44 24.23
N MET A 22 2.98 51.33 24.92
CA MET A 22 2.69 50.03 24.26
C MET A 22 1.33 50.05 23.55
N TRP A 23 0.30 50.63 24.17
CA TRP A 23 -1.03 50.78 23.53
C TRP A 23 -1.04 51.83 22.41
N MET A 24 -0.21 52.88 22.49
CA MET A 24 -0.09 53.86 21.41
C MET A 24 0.68 53.32 20.20
N THR A 25 1.70 52.45 20.42
CA THR A 25 2.42 51.77 19.31
C THR A 25 1.49 50.82 18.55
N ASP A 26 0.62 50.15 19.27
CA ASP A 26 -0.36 49.22 18.65
C ASP A 26 -1.40 49.95 17.82
N ARG A 27 -1.90 51.13 18.29
CA ARG A 27 -2.82 51.99 17.50
C ARG A 27 -2.13 52.58 16.28
N SER A 28 -0.83 52.89 16.31
CA SER A 28 -0.11 53.46 15.16
C SER A 28 0.11 52.43 14.05
N LEU A 29 0.20 51.16 14.35
CA LEU A 29 0.28 50.09 13.35
C LEU A 29 -1.06 49.91 12.63
N ILE A 30 -2.19 49.97 13.35
CA ILE A 30 -3.53 49.86 12.76
C ILE A 30 -3.86 51.10 11.88
N HIS A 31 -3.38 52.29 12.23
CA HIS A 31 -3.59 53.48 11.44
C HIS A 31 -2.77 53.57 10.15
N ARG A 32 -1.71 52.75 10.02
CA ARG A 32 -0.91 52.63 8.81
C ARG A 32 -1.36 51.53 7.86
N PHE A 33 -2.33 50.71 8.29
CA PHE A 33 -2.85 49.63 7.44
C PHE A 33 -3.58 50.17 6.23
N ARG A 34 -3.00 49.94 5.06
CA ARG A 34 -3.57 50.42 3.79
C ARG A 34 -4.61 49.43 3.26
N ILE A 35 -5.88 49.59 3.67
CA ILE A 35 -6.97 48.71 3.28
C ILE A 35 -7.08 48.62 1.74
N LYS A 36 -6.81 49.69 1.00
CA LYS A 36 -6.83 49.64 -0.47
C LYS A 36 -5.74 48.75 -1.05
N ALA A 37 -4.52 48.82 -0.51
CA ALA A 37 -3.40 47.95 -0.95
C ALA A 37 -3.67 46.47 -0.61
N PHE A 38 -4.19 46.22 0.58
CA PHE A 38 -4.67 44.90 0.98
C PHE A 38 -5.67 44.30 0.00
N LEU A 39 -6.76 45.03 -0.28
CA LEU A 39 -7.83 44.59 -1.19
C LEU A 39 -7.33 44.33 -2.60
N ILE A 40 -6.52 45.25 -3.16
CA ILE A 40 -5.96 45.11 -4.50
C ILE A 40 -5.04 43.87 -4.58
N SER A 41 -4.13 43.68 -3.60
CA SER A 41 -3.23 42.54 -3.58
C SER A 41 -4.01 41.23 -3.40
N ALA A 42 -4.96 41.20 -2.48
CA ALA A 42 -5.79 40.03 -2.25
C ALA A 42 -6.60 39.64 -3.49
N LEU A 43 -7.21 40.61 -4.15
CA LEU A 43 -7.97 40.41 -5.39
C LEU A 43 -7.05 39.93 -6.53
N ALA A 44 -5.87 40.54 -6.69
CA ALA A 44 -4.92 40.17 -7.71
C ALA A 44 -4.45 38.70 -7.51
N THR A 45 -4.13 38.30 -6.27
CA THR A 45 -3.76 36.92 -5.95
C THR A 45 -4.88 35.95 -6.27
N LEU A 46 -6.11 36.30 -5.97
CA LEU A 46 -7.28 35.47 -6.25
C LEU A 46 -7.50 35.30 -7.76
N ILE A 47 -7.40 36.38 -8.54
CA ILE A 47 -7.51 36.33 -10.01
C ILE A 47 -6.38 35.46 -10.60
N CYS A 48 -5.13 35.67 -10.18
CA CYS A 48 -4.00 34.84 -10.61
C CYS A 48 -4.21 33.34 -10.30
N GLY A 49 -4.70 33.03 -9.12
CA GLY A 49 -4.98 31.64 -8.74
C GLY A 49 -6.07 30.99 -9.59
N ILE A 50 -7.15 31.72 -9.88
CA ILE A 50 -8.20 31.22 -10.77
C ILE A 50 -7.69 31.04 -12.21
N MET A 51 -6.77 31.86 -12.68
CA MET A 51 -6.15 31.71 -14.01
C MET A 51 -5.17 30.50 -14.04
N ILE A 52 -4.54 30.15 -12.94
CA ILE A 52 -3.63 29.00 -12.83
C ILE A 52 -4.41 27.68 -12.77
N TRP A 53 -5.64 27.68 -12.24
CA TRP A 53 -6.45 26.46 -12.07
C TRP A 53 -6.56 25.56 -13.32
N PRO A 54 -6.89 26.06 -14.52
CA PRO A 54 -7.00 25.23 -15.72
C PRO A 54 -5.64 24.72 -16.25
N LEU A 55 -4.52 25.31 -15.82
CA LEU A 55 -3.16 24.93 -16.23
C LEU A 55 -2.61 23.79 -15.37
N LEU A 56 -3.23 23.50 -14.21
CA LEU A 56 -2.80 22.41 -13.34
C LEU A 56 -3.09 21.05 -13.98
N PRO A 57 -2.12 20.10 -13.95
CA PRO A 57 -2.34 18.77 -14.46
C PRO A 57 -3.40 18.05 -13.62
N ARG A 58 -4.38 17.46 -14.31
CA ARG A 58 -5.43 16.68 -13.65
C ARG A 58 -4.99 15.23 -13.55
N TYR A 59 -5.17 14.63 -12.37
CA TYR A 59 -4.91 13.22 -12.14
C TYR A 59 -6.18 12.51 -11.69
N TYR A 60 -6.45 11.39 -12.31
CA TYR A 60 -7.60 10.53 -12.06
C TYR A 60 -7.13 9.25 -11.37
N GLN A 61 -7.93 8.74 -10.47
CA GLN A 61 -7.67 7.47 -9.80
C GLN A 61 -8.88 6.56 -9.94
N ALA A 62 -8.74 5.48 -10.70
CA ALA A 62 -9.66 4.36 -10.62
C ALA A 62 -9.29 3.51 -9.40
N GLN A 63 -10.30 2.97 -8.71
CA GLN A 63 -10.11 2.16 -7.52
C GLN A 63 -10.82 0.81 -7.67
N THR A 64 -10.16 -0.23 -7.21
CA THR A 64 -10.70 -1.58 -7.05
C THR A 64 -10.66 -1.97 -5.58
N THR A 65 -11.67 -2.69 -5.13
CA THR A 65 -11.75 -3.22 -3.78
C THR A 65 -11.73 -4.75 -3.83
N LEU A 66 -10.73 -5.33 -3.15
CA LEU A 66 -10.61 -6.77 -2.92
C LEU A 66 -10.95 -7.09 -1.47
N VAL A 67 -11.55 -8.26 -1.26
CA VAL A 67 -11.71 -8.86 0.07
C VAL A 67 -10.99 -10.19 0.08
N PHE A 68 -10.13 -10.39 1.08
CA PHE A 68 -9.52 -11.67 1.36
C PHE A 68 -10.48 -12.55 2.15
N ARG A 69 -10.62 -13.81 1.75
CA ARG A 69 -11.37 -14.78 2.54
C ARG A 69 -10.57 -15.09 3.81
N SER A 70 -11.22 -14.90 4.96
CA SER A 70 -10.64 -15.33 6.23
C SER A 70 -10.43 -16.85 6.21
N PRO A 71 -9.26 -17.37 6.61
CA PRO A 71 -9.09 -18.81 6.78
C PRO A 71 -10.15 -19.30 7.76
N GLU A 72 -10.86 -20.38 7.36
CA GLU A 72 -12.00 -20.91 8.09
C GLU A 72 -11.72 -21.10 9.58
N GLN A 73 -12.70 -20.76 10.39
CA GLN A 73 -12.73 -20.79 11.85
C GLN A 73 -12.48 -22.20 12.41
N GLY A 74 -11.21 -22.57 12.56
CA GLY A 74 -10.75 -23.67 13.38
C GLY A 74 -10.08 -23.15 14.64
N ASP A 75 -10.79 -23.25 15.76
CA ASP A 75 -10.37 -23.18 17.17
C ASP A 75 -9.47 -22.04 17.71
N LYS A 76 -10.13 -21.25 18.58
CA LYS A 76 -9.71 -20.75 19.91
C LYS A 76 -8.24 -20.35 20.12
N ILE A 77 -7.87 -19.14 19.72
CA ILE A 77 -7.03 -18.19 20.47
C ILE A 77 -7.07 -16.88 19.68
N SER A 78 -8.01 -15.98 20.01
CA SER A 78 -8.35 -14.82 19.15
C SER A 78 -7.26 -13.75 19.02
N PHE A 79 -6.39 -13.57 20.00
CA PHE A 79 -5.38 -12.48 19.95
C PHE A 79 -4.17 -12.83 19.08
N LEU A 80 -3.64 -14.06 19.19
CA LEU A 80 -2.54 -14.54 18.34
C LEU A 80 -2.95 -14.70 16.88
N LYS A 81 -4.23 -15.01 16.63
CA LYS A 81 -4.80 -15.16 15.29
C LYS A 81 -4.89 -13.81 14.59
N GLN A 82 -5.28 -12.75 15.28
CA GLN A 82 -5.38 -11.41 14.71
C GLN A 82 -4.02 -10.86 14.24
N ASP A 83 -2.94 -11.06 15.01
CA ASP A 83 -1.58 -10.68 14.62
C ASP A 83 -1.04 -11.48 13.44
N LEU A 84 -1.38 -12.76 13.35
CA LEU A 84 -0.99 -13.63 12.23
C LEU A 84 -1.74 -13.25 10.94
N ASP A 85 -3.02 -12.95 11.06
CA ASP A 85 -3.85 -12.52 9.95
C ASP A 85 -3.39 -11.15 9.40
N GLU A 86 -3.01 -10.20 10.26
CA GLU A 86 -2.47 -8.90 9.83
C GLU A 86 -1.14 -9.05 9.08
N LYS A 87 -0.24 -9.91 9.57
CA LYS A 87 1.04 -10.20 8.87
C LYS A 87 0.82 -10.90 7.52
N ALA A 88 -0.15 -11.80 7.45
CA ALA A 88 -0.51 -12.47 6.20
C ALA A 88 -1.03 -11.45 5.18
N ILE A 89 -1.95 -10.57 5.58
CA ILE A 89 -2.45 -9.50 4.72
C ILE A 89 -1.33 -8.56 4.29
N GLN A 90 -0.43 -8.17 5.21
CA GLN A 90 0.71 -7.33 4.86
C GLN A 90 1.60 -7.98 3.80
N SER A 91 1.84 -9.28 3.88
CA SER A 91 2.60 -10.02 2.86
C SER A 91 1.89 -10.00 1.50
N GLU A 92 0.56 -10.08 1.48
CA GLU A 92 -0.21 -9.98 0.25
C GLU A 92 -0.19 -8.56 -0.33
N LEU A 93 -0.19 -7.52 0.53
CA LEU A 93 -0.01 -6.13 0.09
C LEU A 93 1.37 -5.89 -0.54
N ASP A 94 2.42 -6.49 0.03
CA ASP A 94 3.78 -6.41 -0.52
C ASP A 94 3.86 -7.07 -1.90
N ILE A 95 3.13 -8.16 -2.12
CA ILE A 95 3.04 -8.82 -3.42
C ILE A 95 2.24 -7.98 -4.42
N LEU A 96 1.10 -7.42 -4.00
CA LEU A 96 0.29 -6.53 -4.82
C LEU A 96 1.09 -5.29 -5.26
N SER A 97 1.94 -4.77 -4.36
CA SER A 97 2.83 -3.64 -4.60
C SER A 97 4.17 -4.05 -5.23
N SER A 98 4.29 -5.29 -5.74
CA SER A 98 5.55 -5.76 -6.29
C SER A 98 5.86 -5.11 -7.64
N PRO A 99 7.15 -4.80 -7.91
CA PRO A 99 7.58 -4.32 -9.21
C PRO A 99 7.26 -5.31 -10.34
N VAL A 100 7.18 -6.61 -10.04
CA VAL A 100 6.93 -7.67 -11.03
C VAL A 100 5.53 -7.53 -11.63
N LEU A 101 4.51 -7.41 -10.78
CA LEU A 101 3.13 -7.23 -11.25
C LEU A 101 2.95 -5.91 -11.98
N THR A 102 3.50 -4.82 -11.43
CA THR A 102 3.43 -3.50 -12.08
C THR A 102 4.12 -3.49 -13.44
N ASN A 103 5.30 -4.12 -13.58
CA ASN A 103 5.99 -4.23 -14.87
C ASN A 103 5.16 -5.04 -15.88
N GLU A 104 4.47 -6.08 -15.45
CA GLU A 104 3.60 -6.86 -16.31
C GLU A 104 2.39 -6.02 -16.79
N VAL A 105 1.80 -5.19 -15.90
CA VAL A 105 0.75 -4.23 -16.28
C VAL A 105 1.27 -3.26 -17.36
N VAL A 106 2.43 -2.64 -17.13
CA VAL A 106 3.05 -1.69 -18.06
C VAL A 106 3.34 -2.35 -19.43
N LYS A 107 3.79 -3.61 -19.41
CA LYS A 107 4.09 -4.37 -20.61
C LYS A 107 2.83 -4.71 -21.40
N ARG A 108 1.80 -5.24 -20.75
CA ARG A 108 0.54 -5.65 -21.41
C ARG A 108 -0.22 -4.48 -22.00
N LEU A 109 -0.20 -3.31 -21.32
CA LEU A 109 -0.81 -2.08 -21.83
C LEU A 109 0.11 -1.26 -22.74
N SER A 110 1.32 -1.77 -23.05
CA SER A 110 2.31 -1.11 -23.94
C SER A 110 2.70 0.30 -23.47
N LEU A 111 2.70 0.55 -22.16
CA LEU A 111 3.00 1.85 -21.57
C LEU A 111 4.49 2.18 -21.48
N GLN A 112 5.37 1.30 -21.96
CA GLN A 112 6.83 1.45 -21.94
C GLN A 112 7.33 2.70 -22.68
N ASN A 113 6.59 3.13 -23.71
CA ASN A 113 6.91 4.32 -24.50
C ASN A 113 5.95 5.48 -24.23
N ASP A 114 5.05 5.35 -23.27
CA ASP A 114 4.12 6.42 -22.93
C ASP A 114 4.86 7.53 -22.20
N LEU A 115 4.75 8.76 -22.73
CA LEU A 115 5.39 9.96 -22.16
C LEU A 115 4.96 10.22 -20.72
N GLU A 116 3.78 9.79 -20.33
CA GLU A 116 3.30 9.94 -18.96
C GLU A 116 4.12 9.14 -17.95
N PHE A 117 4.57 7.94 -18.33
CA PHE A 117 5.30 7.01 -17.46
C PHE A 117 6.82 7.04 -17.67
N THR A 118 7.29 7.53 -18.82
CA THR A 118 8.73 7.60 -19.13
C THR A 118 9.34 8.95 -18.82
N ALA A 119 8.53 10.04 -18.81
CA ALA A 119 9.01 11.34 -18.37
C ALA A 119 9.17 11.34 -16.85
N SER A 120 10.23 11.92 -16.34
CA SER A 120 10.41 12.22 -14.93
C SER A 120 9.41 13.33 -14.54
N SER A 121 8.15 12.97 -14.39
CA SER A 121 7.13 13.88 -13.88
C SER A 121 7.00 13.62 -12.38
N PRO A 122 7.62 14.44 -11.53
CA PRO A 122 7.41 14.29 -10.11
C PRO A 122 5.96 14.62 -9.79
N LEU A 123 5.34 13.80 -8.97
CA LEU A 123 4.01 14.03 -8.37
C LEU A 123 3.99 15.28 -7.46
N SER A 124 5.13 15.92 -7.27
CA SER A 124 5.29 17.11 -6.42
C SER A 124 5.17 18.39 -7.26
N PRO A 125 4.32 19.36 -6.87
CA PRO A 125 4.20 20.66 -7.54
C PRO A 125 5.51 21.46 -7.55
N PHE A 126 6.40 21.22 -6.58
CA PHE A 126 7.73 21.85 -6.51
C PHE A 126 8.71 21.38 -7.59
N ALA A 127 8.55 20.15 -8.04
CA ALA A 127 9.42 19.58 -9.05
C ALA A 127 9.00 20.00 -10.49
N LEU A 128 7.80 20.52 -10.69
CA LEU A 128 7.41 21.19 -11.94
C LEU A 128 8.25 22.46 -12.19
N MET A 129 8.69 23.15 -11.14
CA MET A 129 9.56 24.32 -11.29
C MET A 129 11.01 23.94 -11.58
N SER A 130 11.50 22.78 -11.12
CA SER A 130 12.86 22.32 -11.32
C SER A 130 13.08 21.54 -12.63
N SER A 131 12.04 20.88 -13.14
CA SER A 131 12.12 20.06 -14.36
C SER A 131 12.16 20.87 -15.67
N ALA A 132 11.81 22.15 -15.62
CA ALA A 132 11.85 23.01 -16.81
C ALA A 132 13.29 23.30 -17.31
N TRP A 133 14.31 23.00 -16.50
CA TRP A 133 15.72 23.35 -16.80
C TRP A 133 16.67 22.16 -16.87
N SER A 134 16.22 20.94 -16.66
CA SER A 134 17.06 19.74 -16.77
C SER A 134 16.40 18.75 -17.72
N ALA A 135 17.15 18.31 -18.72
CA ALA A 135 16.79 17.12 -19.49
C ALA A 135 16.77 15.92 -18.52
N ALA A 136 15.59 15.61 -18.02
CA ALA A 136 15.42 14.61 -17.00
C ALA A 136 15.75 13.23 -17.58
N PRO A 137 16.52 12.38 -16.88
CA PRO A 137 16.82 11.03 -17.34
C PRO A 137 15.51 10.26 -17.53
N ARG A 138 15.42 9.50 -18.61
CA ARG A 138 14.29 8.56 -18.83
C ARG A 138 14.27 7.60 -17.65
N ILE A 139 13.20 7.64 -16.89
CA ILE A 139 12.97 6.70 -15.78
C ILE A 139 12.25 5.49 -16.37
N ASP A 140 12.53 4.31 -15.82
CA ASP A 140 11.83 3.10 -16.17
C ASP A 140 10.31 3.27 -15.93
N ALA A 141 9.51 3.00 -16.96
CA ALA A 141 8.05 3.16 -16.91
C ALA A 141 7.42 2.32 -15.79
N GLY A 142 7.98 1.14 -15.52
CA GLY A 142 7.52 0.29 -14.42
C GLY A 142 7.72 0.95 -13.05
N ARG A 143 8.86 1.60 -12.84
CA ARG A 143 9.15 2.31 -11.60
C ARG A 143 8.23 3.52 -11.40
N ASN A 144 7.94 4.26 -12.47
CA ASN A 144 7.00 5.37 -12.41
C ASN A 144 5.56 4.91 -12.19
N ALA A 145 5.15 3.81 -12.83
CA ALA A 145 3.84 3.21 -12.60
C ALA A 145 3.70 2.74 -11.16
N LEU A 146 4.73 2.10 -10.58
CA LEU A 146 4.73 1.66 -9.19
C LEU A 146 4.58 2.85 -8.22
N ALA A 147 5.28 3.97 -8.48
CA ALA A 147 5.16 5.18 -7.67
C ALA A 147 3.75 5.82 -7.70
N ARG A 148 2.94 5.47 -8.72
CA ARG A 148 1.56 5.95 -8.87
C ARG A 148 0.51 4.95 -8.40
N LEU A 149 0.94 3.77 -7.95
CA LEU A 149 0.07 2.80 -7.31
C LEU A 149 -0.23 3.24 -5.88
N ILE A 150 -1.49 3.41 -5.57
CA ILE A 150 -1.98 3.71 -4.23
C ILE A 150 -2.66 2.47 -3.70
N VAL A 151 -2.20 1.96 -2.56
CA VAL A 151 -2.78 0.82 -1.85
C VAL A 151 -3.20 1.28 -0.47
N GLN A 152 -4.45 1.01 -0.12
CA GLN A 152 -5.04 1.36 1.17
C GLN A 152 -5.62 0.10 1.80
N HIS A 153 -5.21 -0.19 3.02
CA HIS A 153 -5.72 -1.30 3.82
C HIS A 153 -6.32 -0.76 5.12
N ASP A 154 -7.53 -1.20 5.43
CA ASP A 154 -8.13 -0.96 6.73
C ASP A 154 -7.75 -2.12 7.65
N ARG A 155 -6.91 -1.84 8.67
CA ARG A 155 -6.42 -2.83 9.64
C ARG A 155 -7.53 -3.61 10.38
N ARG A 156 -8.76 -3.13 10.33
CA ARG A 156 -9.93 -3.75 10.98
C ARG A 156 -10.74 -4.64 10.03
N SER A 157 -10.35 -4.72 8.77
CA SER A 157 -11.08 -5.49 7.78
C SER A 157 -10.13 -6.27 6.86
N TYR A 158 -10.62 -7.35 6.27
CA TYR A 158 -9.90 -8.08 5.22
C TYR A 158 -10.02 -7.42 3.85
N THR A 159 -10.36 -6.12 3.83
CA THR A 159 -10.61 -5.34 2.61
C THR A 159 -9.40 -4.52 2.24
N VAL A 160 -8.98 -4.62 0.99
CA VAL A 160 -7.89 -3.83 0.41
C VAL A 160 -8.42 -3.04 -0.78
N ARG A 161 -8.16 -1.76 -0.79
CA ARG A 161 -8.44 -0.86 -1.91
C ARG A 161 -7.14 -0.45 -2.57
N PHE A 162 -7.10 -0.53 -3.87
CA PHE A 162 -5.95 -0.06 -4.62
C PHE A 162 -6.35 0.54 -5.96
N GLY A 163 -5.43 1.31 -6.55
CA GLY A 163 -5.65 1.92 -7.85
C GLY A 163 -4.46 2.72 -8.32
N TYR A 164 -4.41 2.95 -9.62
CA TYR A 164 -3.37 3.75 -10.26
C TYR A 164 -3.81 5.19 -10.48
N LEU A 165 -2.86 6.11 -10.33
CA LEU A 165 -3.00 7.50 -10.73
C LEU A 165 -2.54 7.68 -12.17
N SER A 166 -3.40 8.29 -13.02
CA SER A 166 -3.05 8.67 -14.39
C SER A 166 -3.68 10.03 -14.76
N LYS A 167 -3.13 10.71 -15.75
CA LYS A 167 -3.73 11.89 -16.35
C LYS A 167 -4.94 11.53 -17.21
N ASP A 168 -5.01 10.29 -17.67
CA ASP A 168 -6.09 9.74 -18.46
C ASP A 168 -6.95 8.81 -17.58
N PRO A 169 -8.25 9.10 -17.39
CA PRO A 169 -9.13 8.28 -16.58
C PRO A 169 -9.27 6.84 -17.11
N GLN A 170 -9.23 6.65 -18.46
CA GLN A 170 -9.30 5.33 -19.06
C GLN A 170 -8.05 4.49 -18.72
N LYS A 171 -6.84 5.09 -18.87
CA LYS A 171 -5.59 4.41 -18.50
C LYS A 171 -5.56 4.01 -17.03
N SER A 172 -6.02 4.90 -16.13
CA SER A 172 -6.13 4.60 -14.71
C SER A 172 -7.02 3.38 -14.47
N THR A 173 -8.16 3.30 -15.18
CA THR A 173 -9.11 2.18 -15.08
C THR A 173 -8.50 0.89 -15.62
N ASP A 174 -7.93 0.92 -16.82
CA ASP A 174 -7.34 -0.25 -17.48
C ASP A 174 -6.17 -0.82 -16.68
N MET A 175 -5.29 0.03 -16.15
CA MET A 175 -4.18 -0.39 -15.30
C MET A 175 -4.66 -1.04 -14.00
N THR A 176 -5.67 -0.44 -13.37
CA THR A 176 -6.22 -0.96 -12.10
C THR A 176 -6.97 -2.28 -12.31
N ALA A 177 -7.78 -2.39 -13.37
CA ALA A 177 -8.48 -3.62 -13.73
C ALA A 177 -7.51 -4.74 -14.08
N LEU A 178 -6.48 -4.44 -14.88
CA LEU A 178 -5.47 -5.43 -15.25
C LEU A 178 -4.65 -5.89 -14.04
N LEU A 179 -4.27 -4.96 -13.13
CA LEU A 179 -3.56 -5.34 -11.91
C LEU A 179 -4.42 -6.28 -11.04
N SER A 180 -5.72 -6.02 -10.90
CA SER A 180 -6.61 -6.89 -10.13
C SER A 180 -6.69 -8.29 -10.72
N THR A 181 -6.77 -8.41 -12.04
CA THR A 181 -6.80 -9.70 -12.75
C THR A 181 -5.47 -10.45 -12.57
N LEU A 182 -4.34 -9.77 -12.82
CA LEU A 182 -3.00 -10.37 -12.66
C LEU A 182 -2.73 -10.83 -11.23
N TYR A 183 -3.20 -10.07 -10.26
CA TYR A 183 -3.04 -10.41 -8.87
C TYR A 183 -3.85 -11.67 -8.49
N LEU A 184 -5.12 -11.78 -8.94
CA LEU A 184 -5.94 -12.97 -8.72
C LEU A 184 -5.36 -14.20 -9.44
N ASP A 185 -4.84 -14.03 -10.65
CA ASP A 185 -4.15 -15.09 -11.39
C ASP A 185 -2.91 -15.58 -10.62
N GLU A 186 -2.11 -14.66 -10.05
CA GLU A 186 -0.92 -15.00 -9.27
C GLU A 186 -1.29 -15.69 -7.94
N LEU A 187 -2.37 -15.26 -7.27
CA LEU A 187 -2.91 -15.94 -6.08
C LEU A 187 -3.26 -17.39 -6.42
N THR A 188 -4.00 -17.60 -7.48
CA THR A 188 -4.41 -18.92 -7.95
C THR A 188 -3.20 -19.77 -8.34
N ALA A 189 -2.25 -19.19 -9.07
CA ALA A 189 -1.03 -19.87 -9.47
C ALA A 189 -0.15 -20.29 -8.27
N ARG A 190 -0.05 -19.43 -7.24
CA ARG A 190 0.69 -19.76 -6.01
C ARG A 190 0.06 -20.92 -5.25
N LYS A 191 -1.26 -20.90 -5.13
CA LYS A 191 -2.03 -21.97 -4.49
C LYS A 191 -1.87 -23.30 -5.24
N ASN A 192 -1.94 -23.26 -6.57
CA ASN A 192 -1.65 -24.42 -7.43
C ASN A 192 -0.24 -24.97 -7.20
N ARG A 193 0.78 -24.09 -7.16
CA ARG A 193 2.16 -24.50 -6.90
C ARG A 193 2.34 -25.11 -5.50
N GLN A 194 1.58 -24.63 -4.52
CA GLN A 194 1.61 -25.20 -3.15
C GLN A 194 1.01 -26.61 -3.16
N PHE A 195 -0.17 -26.81 -3.71
CA PHE A 195 -0.80 -28.14 -3.78
C PHE A 195 0.00 -29.15 -4.61
N ALA A 196 0.63 -28.70 -5.70
CA ALA A 196 1.54 -29.56 -6.46
C ALA A 196 2.72 -30.02 -5.61
N ARG A 197 3.35 -29.13 -4.83
CA ARG A 197 4.43 -29.49 -3.90
C ARG A 197 3.97 -30.45 -2.81
N ASP A 198 2.80 -30.21 -2.23
CA ASP A 198 2.24 -31.09 -1.20
C ASP A 198 1.95 -32.48 -1.76
N ALA A 199 1.42 -32.57 -2.99
CA ALA A 199 1.22 -33.83 -3.69
C ALA A 199 2.55 -34.55 -3.97
N ASP A 200 3.60 -33.85 -4.38
CA ASP A 200 4.92 -34.44 -4.63
C ASP A 200 5.58 -34.95 -3.34
N ILE A 201 5.44 -34.22 -2.23
CA ILE A 201 5.89 -34.67 -0.91
C ILE A 201 5.12 -35.94 -0.49
N ALA A 202 3.82 -35.97 -0.64
CA ALA A 202 2.99 -37.11 -0.32
C ALA A 202 3.33 -38.33 -1.20
N ARG A 203 3.56 -38.13 -2.50
CA ARG A 203 4.03 -39.18 -3.43
C ARG A 203 5.37 -39.76 -3.01
N SER A 204 6.35 -38.90 -2.62
CA SER A 204 7.66 -39.41 -2.16
C SER A 204 7.55 -40.26 -0.89
N ARG A 205 6.65 -39.88 0.04
CA ARG A 205 6.34 -40.67 1.24
C ARG A 205 5.69 -42.00 0.88
N LEU A 206 4.75 -42.00 -0.07
CA LEU A 206 4.11 -43.23 -0.55
C LEU A 206 5.14 -44.20 -1.17
N LEU A 207 6.02 -43.67 -2.04
CA LEU A 207 7.07 -44.48 -2.66
C LEU A 207 8.03 -45.07 -1.61
N SER A 208 8.46 -44.28 -0.63
CA SER A 208 9.35 -44.79 0.44
C SER A 208 8.64 -45.83 1.31
N ALA A 209 7.36 -45.64 1.63
CA ALA A 209 6.59 -46.63 2.39
C ALA A 209 6.36 -47.92 1.59
N THR A 210 6.07 -47.88 0.30
CA THR A 210 5.90 -49.05 -0.56
C THR A 210 7.22 -49.79 -0.73
N PHE A 211 8.35 -49.09 -0.87
CA PHE A 211 9.66 -49.70 -0.91
C PHE A 211 9.99 -50.40 0.43
N ARG A 212 9.74 -49.76 1.57
CA ARG A 212 9.94 -50.38 2.90
C ARG A 212 9.04 -51.61 3.08
N GLN A 213 7.77 -51.53 2.61
CA GLN A 213 6.85 -52.66 2.64
C GLN A 213 7.38 -53.86 1.84
N SER A 214 7.98 -53.64 0.65
CA SER A 214 8.60 -54.72 -0.13
C SER A 214 9.79 -55.36 0.57
N GLN A 215 10.64 -54.59 1.23
CA GLN A 215 11.76 -55.08 2.02
C GLN A 215 11.28 -55.93 3.21
N LEU A 216 10.26 -55.44 3.93
CA LEU A 216 9.69 -56.18 5.06
C LEU A 216 9.02 -57.48 4.60
N ASN A 217 8.35 -57.49 3.44
CA ASN A 217 7.82 -58.74 2.87
C ASN A 217 8.92 -59.74 2.58
N ALA A 218 10.03 -59.32 1.95
CA ALA A 218 11.16 -60.20 1.66
C ALA A 218 11.79 -60.77 2.94
N ALA A 219 11.96 -59.93 3.97
CA ALA A 219 12.50 -60.35 5.26
C ALA A 219 11.57 -61.35 6.00
N ILE A 220 10.23 -61.11 5.95
CA ILE A 220 9.25 -62.02 6.52
C ILE A 220 9.27 -63.38 5.81
N ASP A 221 9.32 -63.34 4.45
CA ASP A 221 9.38 -64.60 3.64
C ASP A 221 10.66 -65.41 3.93
N GLU A 222 11.79 -64.73 4.11
CA GLU A 222 13.05 -65.36 4.46
C GLU A 222 12.99 -66.00 5.87
N LEU A 223 12.57 -65.25 6.88
CA LEU A 223 12.44 -65.75 8.24
C LEU A 223 11.41 -66.89 8.35
N THR A 224 10.31 -66.82 7.62
CA THR A 224 9.28 -67.86 7.61
C THR A 224 9.83 -69.22 7.12
N LYS A 225 10.79 -69.19 6.17
CA LYS A 225 11.46 -70.37 5.66
C LYS A 225 12.48 -70.97 6.63
N LEU A 226 13.07 -70.16 7.49
CA LEU A 226 14.13 -70.53 8.41
C LEU A 226 13.66 -70.83 9.85
N SER A 227 12.45 -70.44 10.19
CA SER A 227 11.90 -70.43 11.55
C SER A 227 11.70 -71.79 12.11
N GLN A 228 12.58 -72.17 13.04
CA GLN A 228 12.53 -73.42 13.84
C GLN A 228 12.64 -73.16 15.35
N SER A 229 12.88 -71.88 15.78
CA SER A 229 13.08 -71.54 17.18
C SER A 229 12.01 -70.59 17.72
N PRO A 230 11.77 -70.58 19.07
CA PRO A 230 10.86 -69.59 19.68
C PRO A 230 11.32 -68.14 19.49
N GLU A 231 12.61 -67.91 19.37
CA GLU A 231 13.19 -66.57 19.12
C GLU A 231 12.86 -66.07 17.71
N ASP A 232 12.82 -66.97 16.72
CA ASP A 232 12.40 -66.64 15.34
C ASP A 232 10.93 -66.21 15.28
N HIS A 233 10.05 -66.80 16.09
CA HIS A 233 8.64 -66.40 16.17
C HIS A 233 8.45 -65.01 16.77
N ALA A 234 9.26 -64.60 17.75
CA ALA A 234 9.23 -63.26 18.30
C ALA A 234 9.67 -62.21 17.24
N ALA A 235 10.80 -62.48 16.56
CA ALA A 235 11.28 -61.61 15.47
C ALA A 235 10.26 -61.49 14.31
N LEU A 236 9.58 -62.56 13.96
CA LEU A 236 8.52 -62.54 12.95
C LEU A 236 7.34 -61.67 13.37
N SER A 237 6.92 -61.75 14.64
CA SER A 237 5.85 -60.90 15.21
C SER A 237 6.21 -59.41 15.14
N ASP A 238 7.46 -59.06 15.44
CA ASP A 238 7.95 -57.69 15.38
C ASP A 238 7.93 -57.14 13.94
N LEU A 239 8.38 -57.94 12.95
CA LEU A 239 8.35 -57.56 11.54
C LEU A 239 6.91 -57.41 11.01
N ILE A 240 5.99 -58.26 11.43
CA ILE A 240 4.57 -58.12 11.08
C ILE A 240 3.97 -56.84 11.65
N THR A 241 4.34 -56.50 12.88
CA THR A 241 3.91 -55.24 13.53
C THR A 241 4.46 -54.05 12.80
N GLU A 242 5.76 -54.05 12.43
CA GLU A 242 6.38 -52.98 11.64
C GLU A 242 5.73 -52.85 10.26
N LYS A 243 5.49 -53.97 9.57
CA LYS A 243 4.77 -54.00 8.28
C LYS A 243 3.39 -53.34 8.38
N THR A 244 2.64 -53.63 9.46
CA THR A 244 1.32 -53.01 9.67
C THR A 244 1.42 -51.50 9.80
N LYS A 245 2.41 -50.96 10.53
CA LYS A 245 2.67 -49.53 10.66
C LYS A 245 3.03 -48.91 9.31
N VAL A 246 3.85 -49.55 8.49
CA VAL A 246 4.25 -49.07 7.17
C VAL A 246 3.05 -49.06 6.21
N ILE A 247 2.18 -50.07 6.26
CA ILE A 247 0.92 -50.08 5.47
C ILE A 247 0.02 -48.92 5.87
N GLN A 248 -0.13 -48.59 7.15
CA GLN A 248 -0.90 -47.45 7.61
C GLN A 248 -0.30 -46.13 7.08
N GLN A 249 1.02 -45.98 7.14
CA GLN A 249 1.71 -44.79 6.58
C GLN A 249 1.49 -44.67 5.06
N ALA A 250 1.56 -45.77 4.32
CA ALA A 250 1.27 -45.76 2.88
C ALA A 250 -0.16 -45.35 2.57
N ASN A 251 -1.14 -45.86 3.33
CA ASN A 251 -2.54 -45.47 3.16
C ASN A 251 -2.79 -44.00 3.47
N LEU A 252 -2.18 -43.45 4.53
CA LEU A 252 -2.25 -42.01 4.84
C LEU A 252 -1.60 -41.15 3.75
N ALA A 253 -0.44 -41.56 3.25
CA ALA A 253 0.23 -40.87 2.17
C ALA A 253 -0.61 -40.91 0.89
N ARG A 254 -1.26 -42.03 0.57
CA ARG A 254 -2.19 -42.12 -0.58
C ARG A 254 -3.37 -41.16 -0.44
N ALA A 255 -4.01 -41.14 0.73
CA ALA A 255 -5.12 -40.22 0.99
C ALA A 255 -4.69 -38.75 0.86
N GLN A 256 -3.47 -38.42 1.33
CA GLN A 256 -2.90 -37.06 1.18
C GLN A 256 -2.66 -36.70 -0.29
N VAL A 257 -2.21 -37.63 -1.14
CA VAL A 257 -2.06 -37.41 -2.59
C VAL A 257 -3.41 -37.13 -3.23
N GLU A 258 -4.42 -37.95 -2.94
CA GLU A 258 -5.77 -37.79 -3.49
C GLU A 258 -6.41 -36.48 -3.05
N GLU A 259 -6.24 -36.10 -1.79
CA GLU A 259 -6.71 -34.83 -1.25
C GLU A 259 -6.04 -33.63 -1.91
N ALA A 260 -4.71 -33.64 -2.05
CA ALA A 260 -3.95 -32.55 -2.70
C ALA A 260 -4.32 -32.41 -4.17
N LEU A 261 -4.52 -33.53 -4.90
CA LEU A 261 -4.96 -33.52 -6.30
C LEU A 261 -6.41 -33.08 -6.46
N GLY A 262 -7.30 -33.49 -5.55
CA GLY A 262 -8.70 -33.06 -5.54
C GLY A 262 -8.83 -31.55 -5.29
N ARG A 263 -8.05 -31.01 -4.39
CA ARG A 263 -7.99 -29.55 -4.14
C ARG A 263 -7.44 -28.76 -5.32
N ALA A 264 -6.44 -29.29 -6.04
CA ALA A 264 -5.86 -28.65 -7.20
C ALA A 264 -6.86 -28.42 -8.35
N GLY A 265 -7.95 -29.18 -8.43
CA GLY A 265 -9.00 -29.03 -9.45
C GLY A 265 -10.11 -28.02 -9.12
N ALA A 266 -10.21 -27.57 -7.86
CA ALA A 266 -11.30 -26.72 -7.38
C ALA A 266 -10.79 -25.39 -6.78
N ILE A 267 -9.71 -24.82 -7.37
CA ILE A 267 -9.06 -23.66 -6.79
C ILE A 267 -9.80 -22.39 -7.17
N GLU A 268 -10.39 -21.76 -6.16
CA GLU A 268 -10.76 -20.36 -6.16
C GLU A 268 -9.66 -19.52 -5.51
N ALA A 269 -9.45 -18.31 -6.00
CA ALA A 269 -8.58 -17.35 -5.34
C ALA A 269 -9.07 -17.07 -3.91
N ASP A 270 -8.14 -16.92 -2.96
CA ASP A 270 -8.50 -16.57 -1.58
C ASP A 270 -8.86 -15.07 -1.44
N ALA A 271 -9.07 -14.39 -2.56
CA ALA A 271 -9.53 -13.02 -2.63
C ALA A 271 -10.61 -12.89 -3.72
N GLU A 272 -11.54 -11.98 -3.50
CA GLU A 272 -12.63 -11.68 -4.43
C GLU A 272 -12.72 -10.17 -4.68
N VAL A 273 -13.02 -9.80 -5.94
CA VAL A 273 -13.25 -8.40 -6.32
C VAL A 273 -14.68 -8.04 -5.94
N ILE A 274 -14.85 -7.20 -4.92
CA ILE A 274 -16.16 -6.66 -4.55
C ILE A 274 -16.55 -5.52 -5.46
N THR A 275 -15.60 -4.60 -5.71
CA THR A 275 -15.85 -3.45 -6.56
C THR A 275 -14.82 -3.45 -7.68
N PRO A 276 -15.25 -3.64 -8.93
CA PRO A 276 -14.35 -3.55 -10.08
C PRO A 276 -13.87 -2.11 -10.28
N ALA A 277 -12.76 -1.94 -11.00
CA ALA A 277 -12.26 -0.63 -11.37
C ALA A 277 -13.27 0.07 -12.29
N LEU A 278 -13.83 1.17 -11.79
CA LEU A 278 -14.73 2.03 -12.56
C LEU A 278 -14.02 3.29 -13.00
N MET A 279 -14.41 3.82 -14.15
CA MET A 279 -13.87 5.06 -14.69
C MET A 279 -14.20 6.23 -13.77
N PRO A 280 -13.21 6.96 -13.25
CA PRO A 280 -13.44 8.09 -12.36
C PRO A 280 -14.07 9.28 -13.13
N LEU A 281 -15.16 9.81 -12.61
CA LEU A 281 -15.90 10.93 -13.20
C LEU A 281 -15.24 12.29 -12.89
N SER A 282 -14.45 12.36 -11.80
CA SER A 282 -13.78 13.58 -11.36
C SER A 282 -12.30 13.32 -11.10
N PRO A 283 -11.44 14.33 -11.34
CA PRO A 283 -10.03 14.21 -10.99
C PRO A 283 -9.87 14.16 -9.46
N LEU A 284 -8.94 13.33 -9.00
CA LEU A 284 -8.52 13.30 -7.60
C LEU A 284 -7.68 14.53 -7.24
N PHE A 285 -6.89 15.02 -8.20
CA PHE A 285 -6.07 16.22 -8.07
C PHE A 285 -6.22 17.10 -9.32
N PRO A 286 -6.27 18.42 -9.17
CA PRO A 286 -6.37 19.16 -7.91
C PRO A 286 -7.77 19.06 -7.28
N ASP A 287 -7.81 18.86 -5.95
CA ASP A 287 -9.08 18.93 -5.21
C ASP A 287 -9.54 20.40 -5.17
N PRO A 288 -10.76 20.71 -5.67
CA PRO A 288 -11.25 22.08 -5.74
C PRO A 288 -11.38 22.74 -4.36
N LEU A 289 -11.69 21.98 -3.34
CA LEU A 289 -11.88 22.50 -1.99
C LEU A 289 -10.54 22.84 -1.33
N ILE A 290 -9.56 21.97 -1.47
CA ILE A 290 -8.20 22.19 -0.95
C ILE A 290 -7.55 23.36 -1.69
N PHE A 291 -7.71 23.43 -3.01
CA PHE A 291 -7.17 24.51 -3.81
C PHE A 291 -7.81 25.87 -3.45
N ALA A 292 -9.12 25.92 -3.29
CA ALA A 292 -9.82 27.12 -2.89
C ALA A 292 -9.38 27.60 -1.49
N ALA A 293 -9.23 26.69 -0.53
CA ALA A 293 -8.73 27.02 0.81
C ALA A 293 -7.29 27.54 0.78
N ALA A 294 -6.40 26.91 -0.01
CA ALA A 294 -5.03 27.36 -0.21
C ALA A 294 -4.97 28.74 -0.90
N LEU A 295 -5.81 28.98 -1.90
CA LEU A 295 -5.89 30.24 -2.60
C LEU A 295 -6.39 31.36 -1.69
N LEU A 296 -7.43 31.11 -0.89
CA LEU A 296 -7.95 32.08 0.08
C LEU A 296 -6.90 32.42 1.14
N SER A 297 -6.19 31.43 1.68
CA SER A 297 -5.14 31.66 2.66
C SER A 297 -3.96 32.43 2.08
N ALA A 298 -3.53 32.10 0.86
CA ALA A 298 -2.49 32.85 0.15
C ALA A 298 -2.93 34.30 -0.11
N SER A 299 -4.16 34.51 -0.60
CA SER A 299 -4.75 35.85 -0.85
C SER A 299 -4.74 36.71 0.42
N LEU A 300 -5.10 36.10 1.57
CA LEU A 300 -5.11 36.81 2.87
C LEU A 300 -3.68 37.17 3.31
N ILE A 301 -2.72 36.23 3.18
CA ILE A 301 -1.32 36.48 3.55
C ILE A 301 -0.70 37.57 2.68
N PHE A 302 -0.83 37.48 1.34
CA PHE A 302 -0.29 38.49 0.45
C PHE A 302 -0.97 39.85 0.61
N GLY A 303 -2.28 39.85 0.89
CA GLY A 303 -3.03 41.05 1.23
C GLY A 303 -2.49 41.73 2.50
N LEU A 304 -2.29 40.96 3.57
CA LEU A 304 -1.72 41.45 4.83
C LEU A 304 -0.32 42.05 4.63
N ILE A 305 0.54 41.33 3.90
CA ILE A 305 1.90 41.79 3.60
C ILE A 305 1.83 43.15 2.83
N ALA A 306 0.99 43.24 1.79
CA ALA A 306 0.83 44.45 1.01
C ALA A 306 0.22 45.61 1.82
N GLY A 307 -0.67 45.29 2.78
CA GLY A 307 -1.25 46.29 3.68
C GLY A 307 -0.27 46.89 4.69
N LEU A 308 0.77 46.08 5.07
CA LEU A 308 1.81 46.48 6.03
C LEU A 308 2.99 47.18 5.36
N ILE A 309 3.34 46.82 4.12
CA ILE A 309 4.49 47.40 3.40
C ILE A 309 4.09 48.79 2.81
N ASP A 310 4.92 49.79 3.10
CA ASP A 310 4.78 51.13 2.52
C ASP A 310 5.50 51.21 1.16
N PHE A 311 4.77 51.05 0.08
CA PHE A 311 5.28 51.17 -1.29
C PHE A 311 5.44 52.63 -1.77
N SER A 312 5.34 53.63 -0.90
CA SER A 312 5.47 55.05 -1.28
C SER A 312 6.79 55.43 -1.96
N PRO A 313 7.97 54.78 -1.71
CA PRO A 313 9.17 55.12 -2.45
C PRO A 313 9.17 54.69 -3.91
N LEU A 314 8.50 53.53 -4.24
CA LEU A 314 8.49 53.03 -5.62
C LEU A 314 7.64 53.82 -6.59
N THR A 315 6.56 54.43 -6.11
CA THR A 315 5.70 55.26 -6.94
C THR A 315 6.31 56.62 -7.33
N ARG A 316 7.35 57.07 -6.66
CA ARG A 316 8.12 58.30 -7.02
C ARG A 316 9.08 58.02 -8.18
N ILE A 317 9.55 56.79 -8.36
CA ILE A 317 10.49 56.46 -9.46
C ILE A 317 9.79 56.35 -10.80
N PHE A 318 8.49 56.00 -10.82
CA PHE A 318 7.69 55.88 -12.07
C PHE A 318 6.99 57.20 -12.49
N LYS A 319 7.18 58.29 -11.74
CA LYS A 319 6.64 59.61 -12.09
C LYS A 319 7.72 60.61 -12.53
N ALA A 320 9.01 60.22 -12.54
CA ALA A 320 10.11 60.93 -13.14
C ALA A 320 10.45 60.34 -14.51
#